data_616f7811e929973c045ad6e6af81bf0b
#
_entry.id   616f7811e929973c045ad6e6af81bf0b
#
_cell.length_a   1.000
_cell.length_b   1.000
_cell.length_c   1.000
_cell.angle_alpha   90.00
_cell.angle_beta   90.00
_cell.angle_gamma   90.00
#
_symmetry.space_group_name_H-M   'P 1'
#
loop_
_entity.id
_entity.type
_entity.pdbx_description
1 polymer ?
#
loop_
_entity_poly.entity_id
_entity_poly.type
_entity_poly.pdbx_seq_one_letter_code
_entity_poly.pdbx_strand_id
1 'polypeptide(L)'
;MFNEWKAIFKKPLFIIVMIGVSLIPALYNVIFLSSMWNPYGKVSELPVAVVNKDQRATFNNNTLSVGDNMVKSLKKNDALDFHFVSEGKAKKGLEKGDYYMIITLPSDLSQKAASILDNKPQKMQIDYQTSSGHSFIASKMSDSAMTRLQQTVANNVTNTYTTSLFKSMNSLRKGMTTAASGSGQLASGGQQLKDGSQTLTDNLNTLSSSSMTFADGANTLTTGLGTYTLGVRQLSDG
;
A
#
# COMPACT_ATOMS: atom_id res chain seq x y z
N MET A 1 -63.71 -21.81 44.56
CA MET A 1 -62.92 -20.93 43.64
C MET A 1 -63.71 -19.70 43.15
N PHE A 2 -64.88 -19.85 42.47
CA PHE A 2 -65.61 -18.68 41.96
C PHE A 2 -66.14 -17.74 43.02
N ASN A 3 -66.51 -18.24 44.22
CA ASN A 3 -67.03 -17.42 45.29
C ASN A 3 -65.96 -16.57 46.00
N GLU A 4 -64.75 -17.03 46.04
CA GLU A 4 -63.61 -16.27 46.60
C GLU A 4 -63.26 -15.08 45.71
N TRP A 5 -63.22 -15.27 44.37
CA TRP A 5 -63.04 -14.18 43.42
C TRP A 5 -64.13 -13.12 43.53
N LYS A 6 -65.39 -13.50 43.69
CA LYS A 6 -66.53 -12.55 43.94
C LYS A 6 -66.34 -11.79 45.24
N ALA A 7 -65.82 -12.38 46.32
CA ALA A 7 -65.57 -11.73 47.59
C ALA A 7 -64.40 -10.71 47.48
N ILE A 8 -63.38 -11.01 46.70
CA ILE A 8 -62.23 -10.12 46.43
C ILE A 8 -62.69 -8.91 45.62
N PHE A 9 -63.50 -9.11 44.56
CA PHE A 9 -64.00 -8.04 43.70
C PHE A 9 -65.01 -7.12 44.41
N LYS A 10 -65.64 -7.53 45.54
CA LYS A 10 -66.54 -6.70 46.34
C LYS A 10 -65.83 -5.73 47.30
N LYS A 11 -64.49 -5.91 47.47
CA LYS A 11 -63.74 -5.04 48.38
C LYS A 11 -62.67 -4.23 47.56
N PRO A 12 -62.92 -2.95 47.28
CA PRO A 12 -62.08 -2.14 46.44
C PRO A 12 -60.63 -2.03 46.96
N LEU A 13 -60.44 -2.11 48.29
CA LEU A 13 -59.10 -2.08 48.88
C LEU A 13 -58.24 -3.26 48.47
N PHE A 14 -58.80 -4.49 48.36
CA PHE A 14 -58.06 -5.66 47.90
C PHE A 14 -57.61 -5.55 46.42
N ILE A 15 -58.44 -4.93 45.56
CA ILE A 15 -58.16 -4.70 44.18
C ILE A 15 -56.99 -3.71 44.06
N ILE A 16 -56.98 -2.63 44.82
CA ILE A 16 -55.89 -1.64 44.83
C ILE A 16 -54.58 -2.28 45.29
N VAL A 17 -54.58 -3.12 46.31
CA VAL A 17 -53.39 -3.82 46.80
C VAL A 17 -52.91 -4.83 45.78
N MET A 18 -53.80 -5.60 45.14
CA MET A 18 -53.42 -6.56 44.08
C MET A 18 -52.77 -5.85 42.88
N ILE A 19 -53.32 -4.73 42.43
CA ILE A 19 -52.80 -3.93 41.34
C ILE A 19 -51.44 -3.37 41.77
N GLY A 20 -51.30 -2.82 42.95
CA GLY A 20 -50.03 -2.29 43.47
C GLY A 20 -48.91 -3.33 43.53
N VAL A 21 -49.24 -4.52 44.10
CA VAL A 21 -48.25 -5.62 44.18
C VAL A 21 -47.86 -6.15 42.80
N SER A 22 -48.80 -6.23 41.84
CA SER A 22 -48.51 -6.65 40.46
C SER A 22 -47.75 -5.59 39.66
N LEU A 23 -47.97 -4.31 39.98
CA LEU A 23 -47.33 -3.19 39.27
C LEU A 23 -45.84 -3.09 39.56
N ILE A 24 -45.39 -3.45 40.79
CA ILE A 24 -43.98 -3.40 41.18
C ILE A 24 -43.11 -4.29 40.28
N PRO A 25 -43.36 -5.62 40.14
CA PRO A 25 -42.56 -6.45 39.23
C PRO A 25 -42.71 -6.04 37.76
N ALA A 26 -43.91 -5.56 37.35
CA ALA A 26 -44.11 -5.08 35.98
C ALA A 26 -43.25 -3.84 35.67
N LEU A 27 -43.28 -2.84 36.56
CA LEU A 27 -42.41 -1.64 36.43
C LEU A 27 -40.92 -2.01 36.47
N TYR A 28 -40.52 -2.89 37.40
CA TYR A 28 -39.15 -3.37 37.47
C TYR A 28 -38.71 -4.01 36.15
N ASN A 29 -39.54 -4.91 35.61
CA ASN A 29 -39.23 -5.55 34.33
C ASN A 29 -39.15 -4.54 33.18
N VAL A 30 -40.10 -3.60 33.08
CA VAL A 30 -40.07 -2.56 32.03
C VAL A 30 -38.84 -1.68 32.14
N ILE A 31 -38.51 -1.20 33.34
CA ILE A 31 -37.35 -0.34 33.58
C ILE A 31 -36.05 -1.12 33.31
N PHE A 32 -35.96 -2.36 33.83
CA PHE A 32 -34.79 -3.22 33.64
C PHE A 32 -34.60 -3.60 32.16
N LEU A 33 -35.67 -4.08 31.49
CA LEU A 33 -35.61 -4.42 30.07
C LEU A 33 -35.30 -3.20 29.21
N SER A 34 -35.91 -2.04 29.49
CA SER A 34 -35.62 -0.84 28.68
C SER A 34 -34.18 -0.37 28.84
N SER A 35 -33.60 -0.52 30.04
CA SER A 35 -32.17 -0.22 30.30
C SER A 35 -31.24 -1.21 29.61
N MET A 36 -31.66 -2.46 29.42
CA MET A 36 -30.87 -3.55 28.86
C MET A 36 -31.25 -3.89 27.41
N TRP A 37 -32.26 -3.22 26.84
CA TRP A 37 -32.87 -3.59 25.55
C TRP A 37 -31.92 -3.51 24.38
N ASN A 38 -30.95 -2.60 24.42
CA ASN A 38 -29.93 -2.47 23.37
C ASN A 38 -28.59 -2.02 23.94
N PRO A 39 -27.89 -2.88 24.69
CA PRO A 39 -26.58 -2.53 25.24
C PRO A 39 -25.52 -2.29 24.16
N TYR A 40 -25.76 -2.80 22.94
CA TYR A 40 -24.89 -2.65 21.79
C TYR A 40 -25.27 -1.48 20.86
N GLY A 41 -26.45 -0.87 21.05
CA GLY A 41 -26.92 0.23 20.20
C GLY A 41 -26.13 1.54 20.36
N LYS A 42 -25.37 1.65 21.45
CA LYS A 42 -24.55 2.83 21.78
C LYS A 42 -23.05 2.59 21.63
N VAL A 43 -22.66 1.56 20.88
CA VAL A 43 -21.22 1.28 20.64
C VAL A 43 -20.55 2.44 19.92
N SER A 44 -21.26 3.13 19.04
CA SER A 44 -20.74 4.31 18.33
C SER A 44 -20.47 5.52 19.23
N GLU A 45 -21.07 5.57 20.42
CA GLU A 45 -20.85 6.63 21.43
C GLU A 45 -19.72 6.25 22.42
N LEU A 46 -19.05 5.09 22.24
CA LEU A 46 -18.03 4.62 23.17
C LEU A 46 -16.71 5.39 22.93
N PRO A 47 -16.27 6.25 23.89
CA PRO A 47 -15.08 7.03 23.70
C PRO A 47 -13.82 6.17 23.79
N VAL A 48 -13.03 6.20 22.70
CA VAL A 48 -11.78 5.44 22.52
C VAL A 48 -10.64 6.39 22.24
N ALA A 49 -9.61 6.34 23.06
CA ALA A 49 -8.38 7.11 22.82
C ALA A 49 -7.49 6.41 21.79
N VAL A 50 -7.05 7.12 20.77
CA VAL A 50 -6.09 6.64 19.77
C VAL A 50 -4.78 7.42 19.92
N VAL A 51 -3.70 6.68 20.16
CA VAL A 51 -2.35 7.22 20.30
C VAL A 51 -1.54 6.76 19.08
N ASN A 52 -1.18 7.69 18.20
CA ASN A 52 -0.32 7.40 17.07
C ASN A 52 1.14 7.70 17.41
N LYS A 53 1.97 6.66 17.51
CA LYS A 53 3.43 6.76 17.69
C LYS A 53 4.19 6.38 16.41
N ASP A 54 3.47 5.98 15.33
CA ASP A 54 4.07 5.46 14.14
C ASP A 54 5.03 6.47 13.49
N GLN A 55 6.17 5.95 13.06
CA GLN A 55 7.17 6.70 12.31
C GLN A 55 7.09 6.27 10.84
N ARG A 56 7.16 7.26 9.94
CA ARG A 56 7.16 7.01 8.51
C ARG A 56 8.32 6.11 8.11
N ALA A 57 8.08 5.19 7.20
CA ALA A 57 9.08 4.32 6.61
C ALA A 57 9.20 4.55 5.10
N THR A 58 10.32 4.13 4.50
CA THR A 58 10.49 4.15 3.04
C THR A 58 10.18 2.76 2.49
N PHE A 59 9.36 2.71 1.45
CA PHE A 59 9.01 1.48 0.73
C PHE A 59 9.03 1.76 -0.78
N ASN A 60 9.93 1.08 -1.53
CA ASN A 60 10.10 1.28 -2.98
C ASN A 60 10.20 2.78 -3.37
N ASN A 61 11.11 3.51 -2.72
CA ASN A 61 11.31 4.96 -2.91
C ASN A 61 10.08 5.85 -2.60
N ASN A 62 9.05 5.30 -1.99
CA ASN A 62 7.87 6.05 -1.55
C ASN A 62 7.82 6.10 -0.03
N THR A 63 7.31 7.20 0.51
CA THR A 63 7.06 7.31 1.95
C THR A 63 5.79 6.52 2.30
N LEU A 64 5.94 5.57 3.21
CA LEU A 64 4.85 4.80 3.80
C LEU A 64 4.52 5.38 5.18
N SER A 65 3.25 5.72 5.41
CA SER A 65 2.74 6.30 6.66
C SER A 65 1.46 5.57 7.07
N VAL A 66 1.60 4.33 7.55
CA VAL A 66 0.45 3.47 7.88
C VAL A 66 -0.36 4.08 9.03
N GLY A 67 0.31 4.55 10.09
CA GLY A 67 -0.34 5.16 11.24
C GLY A 67 -1.12 6.43 10.88
N ASP A 68 -0.54 7.33 10.07
CA ASP A 68 -1.25 8.54 9.61
C ASP A 68 -2.47 8.20 8.75
N ASN A 69 -2.35 7.18 7.90
CA ASN A 69 -3.46 6.72 7.07
C ASN A 69 -4.57 6.07 7.92
N MET A 70 -4.18 5.31 8.95
CA MET A 70 -5.13 4.74 9.91
C MET A 70 -5.88 5.83 10.68
N VAL A 71 -5.17 6.84 11.19
CA VAL A 71 -5.79 7.99 11.86
C VAL A 71 -6.80 8.68 10.94
N LYS A 72 -6.45 8.90 9.66
CA LYS A 72 -7.38 9.49 8.67
C LYS A 72 -8.62 8.63 8.43
N SER A 73 -8.46 7.31 8.40
CA SER A 73 -9.57 6.37 8.21
C SER A 73 -10.46 6.29 9.45
N LEU A 74 -9.86 6.24 10.63
CA LEU A 74 -10.60 6.21 11.89
C LEU A 74 -11.39 7.51 12.13
N LYS A 75 -10.85 8.67 11.71
CA LYS A 75 -11.59 9.95 11.75
C LYS A 75 -12.87 9.98 10.91
N LYS A 76 -12.96 9.11 9.90
CA LYS A 76 -14.13 8.99 9.02
C LYS A 76 -15.03 7.82 9.41
N ASN A 77 -14.70 7.12 10.48
CA ASN A 77 -15.39 5.91 10.89
C ASN A 77 -16.25 6.21 12.13
N ASP A 78 -17.54 6.09 12.00
CA ASP A 78 -18.54 6.34 13.06
C ASP A 78 -18.84 5.09 13.90
N ALA A 79 -18.01 4.03 13.79
CA ALA A 79 -18.23 2.80 14.55
C ALA A 79 -17.99 2.99 16.06
N LEU A 80 -17.14 3.96 16.43
CA LEU A 80 -16.79 4.34 17.79
C LEU A 80 -16.49 5.84 17.83
N ASP A 81 -16.54 6.43 19.04
CA ASP A 81 -16.13 7.81 19.28
C ASP A 81 -14.59 7.89 19.47
N PHE A 82 -13.86 8.07 18.36
CA PHE A 82 -12.40 8.07 18.36
C PHE A 82 -11.82 9.42 18.73
N HIS A 83 -11.05 9.47 19.82
CA HIS A 83 -10.32 10.64 20.30
C HIS A 83 -8.82 10.48 20.06
N PHE A 84 -8.24 11.33 19.22
CA PHE A 84 -6.80 11.32 18.90
C PHE A 84 -6.04 12.19 19.87
N VAL A 85 -5.32 11.56 20.80
CA VAL A 85 -4.67 12.22 21.93
C VAL A 85 -3.25 11.71 22.16
N SER A 86 -2.45 12.46 22.97
CA SER A 86 -1.15 11.98 23.40
C SER A 86 -1.26 10.83 24.42
N GLU A 87 -0.23 10.00 24.52
CA GLU A 87 -0.21 8.84 25.41
C GLU A 87 -0.52 9.19 26.88
N GLY A 88 0.08 10.29 27.39
CA GLY A 88 -0.16 10.72 28.76
C GLY A 88 -1.62 11.15 29.01
N LYS A 89 -2.25 11.78 28.01
CA LYS A 89 -3.67 12.14 28.08
C LYS A 89 -4.58 10.91 27.99
N ALA A 90 -4.22 9.97 27.11
CA ALA A 90 -4.94 8.71 26.97
C ALA A 90 -4.94 7.90 28.28
N LYS A 91 -3.77 7.70 28.90
CA LYS A 91 -3.65 6.97 30.17
C LYS A 91 -4.45 7.61 31.30
N LYS A 92 -4.33 8.94 31.48
CA LYS A 92 -5.11 9.66 32.50
C LYS A 92 -6.63 9.57 32.24
N GLY A 93 -7.04 9.64 30.98
CA GLY A 93 -8.46 9.50 30.64
C GLY A 93 -8.99 8.09 30.86
N LEU A 94 -8.17 7.05 30.58
CA LEU A 94 -8.54 5.67 30.89
C LEU A 94 -8.72 5.44 32.40
N GLU A 95 -7.80 5.97 33.21
CA GLU A 95 -7.88 5.88 34.68
C GLU A 95 -9.09 6.62 35.27
N LYS A 96 -9.44 7.77 34.68
CA LYS A 96 -10.61 8.57 35.09
C LYS A 96 -11.96 8.04 34.57
N GLY A 97 -11.93 7.13 33.60
CA GLY A 97 -13.13 6.65 32.93
C GLY A 97 -13.65 7.54 31.79
N ASP A 98 -12.84 8.55 31.37
CA ASP A 98 -13.15 9.38 30.19
C ASP A 98 -13.05 8.55 28.88
N TYR A 99 -12.21 7.52 28.88
CA TYR A 99 -12.05 6.57 27.78
C TYR A 99 -12.23 5.14 28.29
N TYR A 100 -12.89 4.31 27.51
CA TYR A 100 -13.07 2.88 27.81
C TYR A 100 -11.92 2.03 27.27
N MET A 101 -11.24 2.52 26.22
CA MET A 101 -10.14 1.82 25.59
C MET A 101 -9.09 2.81 25.08
N ILE A 102 -7.82 2.40 25.11
CA ILE A 102 -6.71 3.06 24.42
C ILE A 102 -6.24 2.14 23.31
N ILE A 103 -6.11 2.66 22.10
CA ILE A 103 -5.47 1.99 20.96
C ILE A 103 -4.15 2.70 20.72
N THR A 104 -3.06 1.95 20.74
CA THR A 104 -1.72 2.49 20.46
C THR A 104 -1.20 1.92 19.14
N LEU A 105 -0.92 2.81 18.20
CA LEU A 105 -0.20 2.51 16.97
C LEU A 105 1.29 2.60 17.28
N PRO A 106 2.05 1.48 17.28
CA PRO A 106 3.45 1.47 17.68
C PRO A 106 4.34 2.22 16.70
N SER A 107 5.52 2.64 17.15
CA SER A 107 6.44 3.47 16.37
C SER A 107 7.02 2.79 15.13
N ASP A 108 7.01 1.47 15.09
CA ASP A 108 7.55 0.62 14.04
C ASP A 108 6.48 0.07 13.06
N LEU A 109 5.23 0.57 13.16
CA LEU A 109 4.11 0.05 12.38
C LEU A 109 4.34 0.19 10.86
N SER A 110 4.75 1.37 10.40
CA SER A 110 5.10 1.60 8.99
C SER A 110 6.35 0.83 8.56
N GLN A 111 7.34 0.66 9.45
CA GLN A 111 8.53 -0.13 9.17
C GLN A 111 8.20 -1.62 9.00
N LYS A 112 7.38 -2.18 9.88
CA LYS A 112 6.89 -3.56 9.77
C LYS A 112 6.04 -3.75 8.51
N ALA A 113 5.22 -2.76 8.17
CA ALA A 113 4.48 -2.76 6.92
C ALA A 113 5.41 -2.77 5.70
N ALA A 114 6.48 -1.99 5.71
CA ALA A 114 7.45 -1.96 4.61
C ALA A 114 8.19 -3.30 4.41
N SER A 115 8.31 -4.13 5.46
CA SER A 115 9.01 -5.41 5.41
C SER A 115 8.27 -6.52 4.63
N ILE A 116 7.08 -6.26 4.08
CA ILE A 116 6.25 -7.30 3.43
C ILE A 116 6.93 -7.97 2.22
N LEU A 117 7.83 -7.24 1.54
CA LEU A 117 8.61 -7.78 0.42
C LEU A 117 9.99 -8.30 0.84
N ASP A 118 10.33 -8.24 2.11
CA ASP A 118 11.58 -8.78 2.64
C ASP A 118 11.52 -10.30 2.72
N ASN A 119 12.69 -10.93 2.76
CA ASN A 119 12.80 -12.37 2.93
C ASN A 119 12.19 -12.88 4.26
N LYS A 120 12.00 -11.99 5.23
CA LYS A 120 11.35 -12.27 6.53
C LYS A 120 10.38 -11.13 6.88
N PRO A 121 9.15 -11.17 6.36
CA PRO A 121 8.13 -10.18 6.69
C PRO A 121 7.83 -10.15 8.18
N GLN A 122 7.71 -8.95 8.74
CA GLN A 122 7.37 -8.78 10.15
C GLN A 122 5.87 -8.53 10.31
N LYS A 123 5.28 -9.12 11.35
CA LYS A 123 3.87 -8.91 11.68
C LYS A 123 3.66 -7.50 12.26
N MET A 124 2.72 -6.77 11.70
CA MET A 124 2.19 -5.56 12.33
C MET A 124 1.35 -5.94 13.54
N GLN A 125 1.59 -5.26 14.65
CA GLN A 125 0.82 -5.41 15.89
C GLN A 125 0.28 -4.04 16.29
N ILE A 126 -0.93 -4.02 16.83
CA ILE A 126 -1.56 -2.84 17.40
C ILE A 126 -1.88 -3.21 18.83
N ASP A 127 -1.41 -2.38 19.75
CA ASP A 127 -1.65 -2.59 21.17
C ASP A 127 -2.93 -1.89 21.58
N TYR A 128 -3.71 -2.55 22.45
CA TYR A 128 -4.87 -1.93 23.05
C TYR A 128 -4.93 -2.23 24.55
N GLN A 129 -5.46 -1.29 25.29
CA GLN A 129 -5.70 -1.40 26.73
C GLN A 129 -7.15 -1.02 27.01
N THR A 130 -7.85 -1.83 27.79
CA THR A 130 -9.22 -1.55 28.24
C THR A 130 -9.26 -1.22 29.71
N SER A 131 -10.22 -0.38 30.12
CA SER A 131 -10.47 -0.12 31.52
C SER A 131 -11.18 -1.31 32.15
N SER A 132 -10.46 -2.06 32.98
CA SER A 132 -10.96 -3.27 33.65
C SER A 132 -11.94 -2.99 34.83
N GLY A 133 -12.10 -1.71 35.21
CA GLY A 133 -12.83 -1.33 36.43
C GLY A 133 -14.28 -0.87 36.24
N HIS A 134 -14.74 -0.59 35.02
CA HIS A 134 -15.95 0.19 34.85
C HIS A 134 -17.21 -0.55 34.39
N SER A 135 -17.14 -1.74 33.86
CA SER A 135 -18.33 -2.57 33.59
C SER A 135 -18.01 -3.79 32.73
N PHE A 136 -18.60 -4.94 33.02
CA PHE A 136 -18.59 -6.14 32.15
C PHE A 136 -19.11 -5.81 30.74
N ILE A 137 -20.11 -4.92 30.64
CA ILE A 137 -20.69 -4.48 29.37
C ILE A 137 -19.64 -3.71 28.54
N ALA A 138 -18.90 -2.79 29.16
CA ALA A 138 -17.84 -2.04 28.47
C ALA A 138 -16.72 -2.96 27.96
N SER A 139 -16.38 -4.01 28.70
CA SER A 139 -15.41 -5.02 28.25
C SER A 139 -15.92 -5.76 27.00
N LYS A 140 -17.18 -6.20 27.01
CA LYS A 140 -17.81 -6.88 25.85
C LYS A 140 -17.98 -5.97 24.63
N MET A 141 -18.31 -4.70 24.87
CA MET A 141 -18.37 -3.69 23.81
C MET A 141 -16.97 -3.43 23.22
N SER A 142 -15.94 -3.40 24.06
CA SER A 142 -14.55 -3.28 23.64
C SER A 142 -14.10 -4.43 22.74
N ASP A 143 -14.48 -5.67 23.05
CA ASP A 143 -14.19 -6.84 22.19
C ASP A 143 -14.83 -6.70 20.80
N SER A 144 -16.09 -6.26 20.75
CA SER A 144 -16.82 -6.02 19.49
C SER A 144 -16.20 -4.85 18.70
N ALA A 145 -15.83 -3.79 19.40
CA ALA A 145 -15.13 -2.64 18.85
C ALA A 145 -13.78 -3.04 18.26
N MET A 146 -13.03 -3.90 18.97
CA MET A 146 -11.74 -4.39 18.53
C MET A 146 -11.84 -5.24 17.27
N THR A 147 -12.85 -6.09 17.18
CA THR A 147 -13.09 -6.87 15.95
C THR A 147 -13.36 -5.97 14.74
N ARG A 148 -14.17 -4.93 14.90
CA ARG A 148 -14.41 -3.93 13.82
C ARG A 148 -13.16 -3.14 13.48
N LEU A 149 -12.37 -2.76 14.48
CA LEU A 149 -11.10 -2.08 14.27
C LEU A 149 -10.11 -2.96 13.51
N GLN A 150 -9.97 -4.23 13.88
CA GLN A 150 -9.12 -5.18 13.16
C GLN A 150 -9.51 -5.29 11.69
N GLN A 151 -10.80 -5.35 11.36
CA GLN A 151 -11.27 -5.35 9.99
C GLN A 151 -10.93 -4.04 9.25
N THR A 152 -11.13 -2.89 9.91
CA THR A 152 -10.80 -1.58 9.34
C THR A 152 -9.30 -1.46 9.07
N VAL A 153 -8.48 -1.89 10.02
CA VAL A 153 -7.02 -1.94 9.88
C VAL A 153 -6.59 -2.87 8.74
N ALA A 154 -7.11 -4.09 8.73
CA ALA A 154 -6.80 -5.08 7.69
C ALA A 154 -7.17 -4.53 6.29
N ASN A 155 -8.33 -3.91 6.14
CA ASN A 155 -8.78 -3.31 4.89
C ASN A 155 -7.86 -2.14 4.47
N ASN A 156 -7.50 -1.25 5.39
CA ASN A 156 -6.63 -0.11 5.10
C ASN A 156 -5.22 -0.55 4.71
N VAL A 157 -4.68 -1.52 5.43
CA VAL A 157 -3.38 -2.13 5.13
C VAL A 157 -3.42 -2.81 3.77
N THR A 158 -4.42 -3.65 3.51
CA THR A 158 -4.61 -4.33 2.22
C THR A 158 -4.72 -3.32 1.07
N ASN A 159 -5.51 -2.28 1.21
CA ASN A 159 -5.66 -1.23 0.20
C ASN A 159 -4.35 -0.48 -0.05
N THR A 160 -3.59 -0.16 1.00
CA THR A 160 -2.29 0.50 0.89
C THR A 160 -1.29 -0.39 0.15
N TYR A 161 -1.23 -1.68 0.48
CA TYR A 161 -0.36 -2.64 -0.21
C TYR A 161 -0.78 -2.85 -1.66
N THR A 162 -2.05 -3.07 -1.91
CA THR A 162 -2.59 -3.25 -3.26
C THR A 162 -2.24 -2.05 -4.14
N THR A 163 -2.44 -0.83 -3.65
CA THR A 163 -2.09 0.40 -4.36
C THR A 163 -0.58 0.50 -4.62
N SER A 164 0.25 0.15 -3.63
CA SER A 164 1.71 0.19 -3.77
C SER A 164 2.21 -0.87 -4.74
N LEU A 165 1.66 -2.09 -4.70
CA LEU A 165 1.95 -3.15 -5.66
C LEU A 165 1.59 -2.74 -7.09
N PHE A 166 0.40 -2.20 -7.32
CA PHE A 166 0.00 -1.72 -8.65
C PHE A 166 0.91 -0.60 -9.17
N LYS A 167 1.34 0.33 -8.31
CA LYS A 167 2.31 1.36 -8.70
C LYS A 167 3.66 0.74 -9.10
N SER A 168 4.16 -0.22 -8.31
CA SER A 168 5.41 -0.93 -8.60
C SER A 168 5.32 -1.74 -9.89
N MET A 169 4.22 -2.46 -10.12
CA MET A 169 3.97 -3.18 -11.37
C MET A 169 3.92 -2.23 -12.58
N ASN A 170 3.29 -1.08 -12.45
CA ASN A 170 3.26 -0.09 -13.53
C ASN A 170 4.64 0.50 -13.83
N SER A 171 5.46 0.73 -12.80
CA SER A 171 6.86 1.16 -12.95
C SER A 171 7.70 0.08 -13.63
N LEU A 172 7.53 -1.19 -13.25
CA LEU A 172 8.20 -2.32 -13.90
C LEU A 172 7.79 -2.42 -15.38
N ARG A 173 6.49 -2.31 -15.68
CA ARG A 173 6.00 -2.31 -17.07
C ARG A 173 6.64 -1.19 -17.90
N LYS A 174 6.72 0.03 -17.35
CA LYS A 174 7.39 1.15 -18.02
C LYS A 174 8.88 0.85 -18.24
N GLY A 175 9.58 0.31 -17.24
CA GLY A 175 10.97 -0.10 -17.37
C GLY A 175 11.17 -1.15 -18.45
N MET A 176 10.32 -2.18 -18.52
CA MET A 176 10.34 -3.20 -19.57
C MET A 176 10.11 -2.61 -20.97
N THR A 177 9.16 -1.68 -21.11
CA THR A 177 8.93 -0.98 -22.39
C THR A 177 10.15 -0.18 -22.83
N THR A 178 10.79 0.53 -21.89
CA THR A 178 12.04 1.27 -22.18
C THR A 178 13.17 0.33 -22.58
N ALA A 179 13.34 -0.80 -21.88
CA ALA A 179 14.34 -1.81 -22.23
C ALA A 179 14.09 -2.42 -23.61
N ALA A 180 12.81 -2.73 -23.94
CA ALA A 180 12.45 -3.23 -25.27
C ALA A 180 12.78 -2.21 -26.38
N SER A 181 12.47 -0.93 -26.16
CA SER A 181 12.81 0.15 -27.08
C SER A 181 14.34 0.29 -27.25
N GLY A 182 15.09 0.23 -26.15
CA GLY A 182 16.56 0.25 -26.18
C GLY A 182 17.15 -0.94 -26.94
N SER A 183 16.57 -2.14 -26.76
CA SER A 183 16.97 -3.33 -27.53
C SER A 183 16.71 -3.16 -29.03
N GLY A 184 15.57 -2.55 -29.40
CA GLY A 184 15.26 -2.23 -30.80
C GLY A 184 16.25 -1.23 -31.41
N GLN A 185 16.64 -0.20 -30.67
CA GLN A 185 17.67 0.76 -31.11
C GLN A 185 19.03 0.10 -31.26
N LEU A 186 19.43 -0.80 -30.35
CA LEU A 186 20.67 -1.54 -30.45
C LEU A 186 20.69 -2.45 -31.68
N ALA A 187 19.59 -3.15 -31.95
CA ALA A 187 19.46 -3.97 -33.17
C ALA A 187 19.58 -3.13 -34.44
N SER A 188 18.92 -1.97 -34.50
CA SER A 188 19.02 -1.03 -35.62
C SER A 188 20.43 -0.50 -35.79
N GLY A 189 21.11 -0.12 -34.70
CA GLY A 189 22.52 0.31 -34.71
C GLY A 189 23.49 -0.80 -35.17
N GLY A 190 23.20 -2.03 -34.74
CA GLY A 190 23.94 -3.21 -35.20
C GLY A 190 23.81 -3.45 -36.72
N GLN A 191 22.62 -3.27 -37.26
CA GLN A 191 22.41 -3.35 -38.71
C GLN A 191 23.14 -2.24 -39.46
N GLN A 192 23.07 -0.99 -38.99
CA GLN A 192 23.79 0.13 -39.57
C GLN A 192 25.31 -0.09 -39.58
N LEU A 193 25.86 -0.66 -38.48
CA LEU A 193 27.27 -1.00 -38.40
C LEU A 193 27.66 -2.08 -39.42
N LYS A 194 26.80 -3.10 -39.57
CA LYS A 194 27.02 -4.14 -40.58
C LYS A 194 27.02 -3.56 -42.01
N ASP A 195 26.06 -2.71 -42.33
CA ASP A 195 25.95 -2.07 -43.65
C ASP A 195 27.12 -1.13 -43.91
N GLY A 196 27.57 -0.37 -42.90
CA GLY A 196 28.76 0.45 -42.95
C GLY A 196 30.05 -0.37 -43.17
N SER A 197 30.17 -1.51 -42.46
CA SER A 197 31.30 -2.44 -42.67
C SER A 197 31.33 -3.02 -44.07
N GLN A 198 30.19 -3.37 -44.65
CA GLN A 198 30.12 -3.84 -46.03
C GLN A 198 30.53 -2.75 -47.00
N THR A 199 30.04 -1.53 -46.83
CA THR A 199 30.44 -0.38 -47.66
C THR A 199 31.94 -0.13 -47.59
N LEU A 200 32.53 -0.23 -46.37
CA LEU A 200 33.99 -0.11 -46.21
C LEU A 200 34.73 -1.21 -46.99
N THR A 201 34.27 -2.46 -46.92
CA THR A 201 34.85 -3.58 -47.67
C THR A 201 34.81 -3.33 -49.18
N ASP A 202 33.68 -2.88 -49.69
CA ASP A 202 33.50 -2.58 -51.12
C ASP A 202 34.42 -1.43 -51.59
N ASN A 203 34.57 -0.40 -50.77
CA ASN A 203 35.49 0.71 -51.05
C ASN A 203 36.98 0.27 -51.03
N LEU A 204 37.35 -0.62 -50.09
CA LEU A 204 38.71 -1.20 -50.06
C LEU A 204 38.99 -2.06 -51.29
N ASN A 205 38.05 -2.84 -51.77
CA ASN A 205 38.16 -3.62 -52.99
C ASN A 205 38.30 -2.69 -54.20
N THR A 206 37.55 -1.60 -54.27
CA THR A 206 37.68 -0.58 -55.31
C THR A 206 39.05 0.10 -55.29
N LEU A 207 39.54 0.45 -54.09
CA LEU A 207 40.87 1.05 -53.92
C LEU A 207 41.97 0.07 -54.37
N SER A 208 41.83 -1.22 -53.99
CA SER A 208 42.79 -2.26 -54.44
C SER A 208 42.81 -2.38 -55.95
N SER A 209 41.69 -2.44 -56.64
CA SER A 209 41.59 -2.50 -58.09
C SER A 209 42.13 -1.25 -58.75
N SER A 210 41.87 -0.08 -58.20
CA SER A 210 42.44 1.21 -58.69
C SER A 210 43.92 1.27 -58.50
N SER A 211 44.45 0.74 -57.40
CA SER A 211 45.94 0.65 -57.19
C SER A 211 46.59 -0.28 -58.18
N MET A 212 46.02 -1.41 -58.54
CA MET A 212 46.49 -2.30 -59.59
C MET A 212 46.52 -1.60 -60.96
N THR A 213 45.42 -0.93 -61.31
CA THR A 213 45.36 -0.16 -62.57
C THR A 213 46.41 0.95 -62.62
N PHE A 214 46.66 1.62 -61.50
CA PHE A 214 47.73 2.61 -61.39
C PHE A 214 49.12 1.98 -61.58
N ALA A 215 49.40 0.82 -60.95
CA ALA A 215 50.66 0.10 -61.11
C ALA A 215 50.87 -0.34 -62.54
N ASP A 216 49.86 -0.85 -63.24
CA ASP A 216 49.94 -1.24 -64.65
C ASP A 216 50.14 -0.02 -65.54
N GLY A 217 49.56 1.10 -65.29
CA GLY A 217 49.81 2.36 -65.98
C GLY A 217 51.25 2.86 -65.80
N ALA A 218 51.75 2.78 -64.57
CA ALA A 218 53.12 3.14 -64.27
C ALA A 218 54.13 2.24 -65.00
N ASN A 219 53.89 0.92 -65.08
CA ASN A 219 54.68 -0.04 -65.82
C ASN A 219 54.65 0.25 -67.34
N THR A 220 53.46 0.56 -67.87
CA THR A 220 53.28 0.93 -69.27
C THR A 220 54.08 2.21 -69.62
N LEU A 221 54.01 3.22 -68.75
CA LEU A 221 54.78 4.47 -68.89
C LEU A 221 56.27 4.20 -68.85
N THR A 222 56.77 3.37 -67.94
CA THR A 222 58.18 3.00 -67.81
C THR A 222 58.65 2.29 -69.08
N THR A 223 57.89 1.36 -69.61
CA THR A 223 58.17 0.65 -70.84
C THR A 223 58.21 1.60 -72.06
N GLY A 224 57.22 2.49 -72.18
CA GLY A 224 57.14 3.51 -73.20
C GLY A 224 58.32 4.47 -73.18
N LEU A 225 58.70 4.89 -71.96
CA LEU A 225 59.89 5.75 -71.80
C LEU A 225 61.21 5.03 -72.21
N GLY A 226 61.28 3.74 -71.86
CA GLY A 226 62.44 2.90 -72.33
C GLY A 226 62.51 2.81 -73.85
N THR A 227 61.37 2.55 -74.50
CA THR A 227 61.30 2.48 -75.99
C THR A 227 61.65 3.84 -76.61
N TYR A 228 61.12 4.93 -76.04
CA TYR A 228 61.44 6.28 -76.48
C TYR A 228 62.93 6.57 -76.35
N THR A 229 63.54 6.22 -75.21
CA THR A 229 65.01 6.43 -75.00
C THR A 229 65.87 5.63 -75.98
N LEU A 230 65.48 4.39 -76.29
CA LEU A 230 66.11 3.57 -77.31
C LEU A 230 65.98 4.20 -78.71
N GLY A 231 64.82 4.70 -79.06
CA GLY A 231 64.60 5.39 -80.35
C GLY A 231 65.41 6.68 -80.44
N VAL A 232 65.54 7.48 -79.37
CA VAL A 232 66.42 8.67 -79.34
C VAL A 232 67.87 8.30 -79.50
N ARG A 233 68.36 7.23 -78.90
CA ARG A 233 69.72 6.74 -79.08
C ARG A 233 69.94 6.31 -80.51
N GLN A 234 69.06 5.55 -81.13
CA GLN A 234 69.16 5.17 -82.51
C GLN A 234 69.26 6.38 -83.47
N LEU A 235 68.50 7.46 -83.15
CA LEU A 235 68.57 8.71 -83.89
C LEU A 235 69.87 9.47 -83.68
N SER A 236 70.53 9.30 -82.54
CA SER A 236 71.79 9.93 -82.17
C SER A 236 73.01 9.22 -82.76
N ASP A 237 72.89 7.90 -82.99
CA ASP A 237 74.03 7.04 -83.48
C ASP A 237 74.04 6.84 -85.02
N GLY A 238 73.02 7.38 -85.74
CA GLY A 238 72.89 7.40 -87.20
C GLY A 238 73.05 8.78 -87.77
#